data_3799c5d5abf59b67dc3f0e380fdb0d33
#
_entry.id   3799c5d5abf59b67dc3f0e380fdb0d33
#
_cell.length_a   1.000
_cell.length_b   1.000
_cell.length_c   1.000
_cell.angle_alpha   90.00
_cell.angle_beta   90.00
_cell.angle_gamma   90.00
#
_symmetry.space_group_name_H-M   'P 1'
#
loop_
_entity.id
_entity.type
_entity.pdbx_description
1 polymer ?
#
loop_
_entity_poly.entity_id
_entity_poly.type
_entity_poly.pdbx_seq_one_letter_code
_entity_poly.pdbx_strand_id
1 'polypeptide(L)'
;MYNETITYYSKNPFNKFEMEKYDVEHFEENDLCWDELKVFLKIEDNIIKNWSFTWDTAIMTTACGWVYWESIIWKNIEEVLTLWYTYIVELIEDEVSDRRKKASVLALLTTRNAIHKFLNDGIVDDF
;
A
#
# COMPACT_ATOMS: atom_id res chain seq x y z
N MET A 1 -20.28 -5.94 -3.10
CA MET A 1 -19.76 -7.23 -2.63
C MET A 1 -18.31 -7.39 -3.03
N TYR A 2 -17.53 -8.05 -2.20
CA TYR A 2 -16.11 -8.24 -2.46
C TYR A 2 -15.87 -9.58 -3.17
N ASN A 3 -14.90 -9.63 -4.10
CA ASN A 3 -14.53 -10.88 -4.76
C ASN A 3 -13.68 -11.76 -3.81
N GLU A 4 -13.34 -12.97 -4.28
CA GLU A 4 -12.60 -13.94 -3.47
C GLU A 4 -11.22 -13.43 -3.04
N THR A 5 -10.52 -12.71 -3.91
CA THR A 5 -9.21 -12.15 -3.62
C THR A 5 -9.29 -11.19 -2.44
N ILE A 6 -10.21 -10.24 -2.51
CA ILE A 6 -10.42 -9.24 -1.47
C ILE A 6 -10.81 -9.93 -0.16
N THR A 7 -11.74 -10.89 -0.22
CA THR A 7 -12.21 -11.61 0.97
C THR A 7 -11.08 -12.39 1.63
N TYR A 8 -10.26 -13.07 0.85
CA TYR A 8 -9.14 -13.84 1.38
C TYR A 8 -8.15 -12.95 2.12
N TYR A 9 -7.67 -11.88 1.47
CA TYR A 9 -6.64 -11.02 2.06
C TYR A 9 -7.16 -10.22 3.25
N SER A 10 -8.44 -9.88 3.29
CA SER A 10 -9.01 -9.18 4.43
C SER A 10 -9.08 -10.04 5.69
N LYS A 11 -9.20 -11.36 5.53
CA LYS A 11 -9.27 -12.30 6.65
C LYS A 11 -7.90 -12.76 7.15
N ASN A 12 -6.86 -12.56 6.35
CA ASN A 12 -5.53 -13.06 6.64
C ASN A 12 -4.50 -11.93 6.55
N PRO A 13 -4.57 -10.92 7.43
CA PRO A 13 -3.69 -9.75 7.36
C PRO A 13 -2.29 -10.06 7.88
N PHE A 14 -1.48 -10.70 7.06
CA PHE A 14 -0.06 -10.91 7.38
C PHE A 14 0.68 -9.58 7.37
N ASN A 15 1.85 -9.54 8.01
CA ASN A 15 2.70 -8.34 8.07
C ASN A 15 2.03 -7.13 8.72
N LYS A 16 1.04 -7.36 9.58
CA LYS A 16 0.41 -6.29 10.35
C LYS A 16 1.14 -6.16 11.69
N PHE A 17 2.29 -5.50 11.66
CA PHE A 17 3.12 -5.26 12.83
C PHE A 17 4.02 -4.06 12.62
N GLU A 18 4.52 -3.48 13.71
CA GLU A 18 5.50 -2.40 13.67
C GLU A 18 6.89 -3.00 13.45
N MET A 19 7.53 -2.62 12.35
CA MET A 19 8.87 -3.13 12.00
C MET A 19 9.92 -2.44 12.87
N GLU A 20 10.78 -3.21 13.51
CA GLU A 20 11.82 -2.65 14.39
C GLU A 20 12.94 -1.94 13.61
N LYS A 21 13.37 -2.54 12.50
CA LYS A 21 14.46 -2.00 11.68
C LYS A 21 13.94 -1.76 10.27
N TYR A 22 13.66 -0.52 9.97
CA TYR A 22 13.16 -0.11 8.67
C TYR A 22 14.00 1.04 8.11
N ASP A 23 13.89 1.27 6.81
CA ASP A 23 14.60 2.38 6.15
C ASP A 23 13.72 3.61 6.03
N VAL A 24 12.40 3.41 5.97
CA VAL A 24 11.43 4.52 5.93
C VAL A 24 10.09 4.05 6.45
N GLU A 25 9.37 4.96 7.08
CA GLU A 25 7.98 4.78 7.47
C GLU A 25 7.17 5.98 6.98
N HIS A 26 5.88 5.78 6.73
CA HIS A 26 5.00 6.87 6.34
C HIS A 26 3.56 6.54 6.72
N PHE A 27 2.82 7.57 7.08
CA PHE A 27 1.42 7.50 7.51
C PHE A 27 0.54 8.28 6.55
N GLU A 28 -0.59 7.70 6.18
CA GLU A 28 -1.65 8.36 5.43
C GLU A 28 -3.01 8.00 6.01
N GLU A 29 -3.99 8.83 5.77
CA GLU A 29 -5.36 8.56 6.20
C GLU A 29 -6.34 8.82 5.08
N ASN A 30 -7.47 8.10 5.12
CA ASN A 30 -8.59 8.31 4.22
C ASN A 30 -9.80 8.75 5.06
N ASP A 31 -10.05 10.05 5.11
CA ASP A 31 -11.11 10.62 5.93
C ASP A 31 -12.50 10.13 5.54
N LEU A 32 -12.69 9.73 4.28
CA LEU A 32 -13.99 9.26 3.79
C LEU A 32 -14.40 7.92 4.39
N CYS A 33 -13.43 7.09 4.76
CA CYS A 33 -13.68 5.74 5.26
C CYS A 33 -13.09 5.50 6.65
N TRP A 34 -12.56 6.53 7.30
CA TRP A 34 -11.89 6.43 8.60
C TRP A 34 -10.73 5.43 8.59
N ASP A 35 -10.09 5.28 7.44
CA ASP A 35 -8.90 4.45 7.30
C ASP A 35 -7.66 5.21 7.72
N GLU A 36 -6.81 4.55 8.47
CA GLU A 36 -5.49 5.05 8.84
C GLU A 36 -4.48 3.96 8.55
N LEU A 37 -3.38 4.32 7.89
CA LEU A 37 -2.39 3.34 7.47
C LEU A 37 -0.99 3.88 7.64
N LYS A 38 -0.14 3.11 8.31
CA LYS A 38 1.28 3.40 8.41
C LYS A 38 2.05 2.23 7.80
N VAL A 39 2.91 2.52 6.83
CA VAL A 39 3.74 1.51 6.19
C VAL A 39 5.18 1.64 6.65
N PHE A 40 5.84 0.49 6.78
CA PHE A 40 7.27 0.40 7.06
C PHE A 40 7.91 -0.34 5.89
N LEU A 41 8.98 0.21 5.35
CA LEU A 41 9.69 -0.40 4.22
C LEU A 41 11.15 -0.65 4.56
N LYS A 42 11.62 -1.82 4.16
CA LYS A 42 13.04 -2.15 4.16
C LYS A 42 13.52 -2.08 2.71
N ILE A 43 14.49 -1.19 2.45
CA ILE A 43 14.99 -0.93 1.09
C ILE A 43 16.50 -1.13 1.08
N GLU A 44 16.99 -2.00 0.19
CA GLU A 44 18.42 -2.23 -0.03
C GLU A 44 18.71 -2.19 -1.52
N ASP A 45 19.74 -1.47 -1.92
CA ASP A 45 20.13 -1.30 -3.33
C ASP A 45 18.97 -0.81 -4.20
N ASN A 46 18.14 0.09 -3.64
CA ASN A 46 16.93 0.63 -4.26
C ASN A 46 15.87 -0.42 -4.57
N ILE A 47 15.92 -1.57 -3.90
CA ILE A 47 14.95 -2.65 -4.06
C ILE A 47 14.18 -2.82 -2.75
N ILE A 48 12.86 -2.98 -2.84
CA ILE A 48 12.02 -3.23 -1.68
C ILE A 48 12.24 -4.67 -1.22
N LYS A 49 12.82 -4.83 -0.04
CA LYS A 49 13.15 -6.15 0.51
C LYS A 49 12.11 -6.68 1.47
N ASN A 50 11.40 -5.79 2.15
CA ASN A 50 10.36 -6.19 3.10
C ASN A 50 9.44 -5.02 3.39
N TRP A 51 8.26 -5.33 3.91
CA TRP A 51 7.24 -4.37 4.26
C TRP A 51 6.43 -4.86 5.46
N SER A 52 5.86 -3.92 6.20
CA SER A 52 4.85 -4.20 7.21
C SER A 52 3.96 -2.98 7.36
N PHE A 53 2.83 -3.12 8.04
CA PHE A 53 1.92 -1.99 8.24
C PHE A 53 1.24 -2.09 9.60
N THR A 54 0.74 -0.94 10.05
CA THR A 54 -0.06 -0.84 11.27
C THR A 54 -1.26 0.06 11.03
N TRP A 55 -2.10 0.21 12.04
CA TRP A 55 -3.29 1.06 12.11
C TRP A 55 -4.56 0.36 11.66
N ASP A 56 -5.67 1.08 11.83
CA ASP A 56 -7.00 0.55 11.52
C ASP A 56 -7.33 0.77 10.05
N THR A 57 -7.60 -0.31 9.35
CA THR A 57 -7.93 -0.27 7.94
C THR A 57 -9.21 -1.04 7.65
N ALA A 58 -9.99 -0.54 6.70
CA ALA A 58 -11.18 -1.20 6.21
C ALA A 58 -10.79 -2.45 5.40
N ILE A 59 -11.78 -3.30 5.13
CA ILE A 59 -11.59 -4.55 4.36
C ILE A 59 -10.90 -4.27 3.02
N MET A 60 -11.38 -3.28 2.28
CA MET A 60 -10.82 -2.93 0.96
C MET A 60 -9.38 -2.48 1.08
N THR A 61 -9.08 -1.61 2.03
CA THR A 61 -7.73 -1.08 2.24
C THR A 61 -6.75 -2.20 2.60
N THR A 62 -7.15 -3.08 3.52
CA THR A 62 -6.31 -4.21 3.95
C THR A 62 -6.02 -5.15 2.79
N ALA A 63 -7.06 -5.56 2.07
CA ALA A 63 -6.91 -6.53 0.99
C ALA A 63 -6.11 -5.97 -0.19
N CYS A 64 -6.45 -4.77 -0.66
CA CYS A 64 -5.73 -4.15 -1.77
C CYS A 64 -4.28 -3.85 -1.39
N GLY A 65 -4.05 -3.42 -0.16
CA GLY A 65 -2.72 -3.16 0.35
C GLY A 65 -1.87 -4.42 0.35
N TRP A 66 -2.39 -5.51 0.90
CA TRP A 66 -1.64 -6.75 1.00
C TRP A 66 -1.26 -7.29 -0.37
N VAL A 67 -2.21 -7.34 -1.30
CA VAL A 67 -1.96 -7.78 -2.68
C VAL A 67 -0.91 -6.89 -3.35
N TYR A 68 -1.04 -5.58 -3.16
CA TYR A 68 -0.11 -4.60 -3.73
C TYR A 68 1.30 -4.80 -3.18
N TRP A 69 1.49 -4.83 -1.85
CA TRP A 69 2.81 -4.97 -1.25
C TRP A 69 3.48 -6.28 -1.64
N GLU A 70 2.73 -7.37 -1.67
CA GLU A 70 3.28 -8.66 -2.10
C GLU A 70 3.77 -8.60 -3.55
N SER A 71 3.07 -7.85 -4.40
CA SER A 71 3.43 -7.74 -5.81
C SER A 71 4.67 -6.88 -6.06
N ILE A 72 5.00 -5.95 -5.16
CA ILE A 72 6.13 -5.03 -5.35
C ILE A 72 7.41 -5.46 -4.64
N ILE A 73 7.35 -6.50 -3.82
CA ILE A 73 8.56 -7.01 -3.15
C ILE A 73 9.58 -7.44 -4.21
N TRP A 74 10.85 -7.11 -3.98
CA TRP A 74 11.97 -7.31 -4.92
C TRP A 74 11.97 -6.41 -6.15
N LYS A 75 11.03 -5.48 -6.25
CA LYS A 75 11.03 -4.47 -7.32
C LYS A 75 11.88 -3.28 -6.94
N ASN A 76 12.45 -2.64 -7.96
CA ASN A 76 13.18 -1.39 -7.80
C ASN A 76 12.19 -0.26 -7.45
N ILE A 77 12.57 0.64 -6.55
CA ILE A 77 11.69 1.72 -6.10
C ILE A 77 11.27 2.65 -7.25
N GLU A 78 12.12 2.83 -8.26
CA GLU A 78 11.76 3.65 -9.43
C GLU A 78 10.65 2.98 -10.24
N GLU A 79 10.69 1.67 -10.39
CA GLU A 79 9.63 0.91 -11.04
C GLU A 79 8.32 1.01 -10.25
N VAL A 80 8.40 0.89 -8.92
CA VAL A 80 7.23 1.01 -8.04
C VAL A 80 6.56 2.38 -8.21
N LEU A 81 7.34 3.44 -8.41
CA LEU A 81 6.80 4.79 -8.61
C LEU A 81 6.09 4.97 -9.95
N THR A 82 6.16 4.02 -10.88
CA THR A 82 5.39 4.07 -12.12
C THR A 82 4.00 3.46 -11.99
N LEU A 83 3.71 2.78 -10.90
CA LEU A 83 2.46 2.05 -10.69
C LEU A 83 1.42 2.94 -10.02
N TRP A 84 0.17 2.86 -10.49
CA TRP A 84 -0.92 3.66 -9.96
C TRP A 84 -2.22 2.86 -9.92
N TYR A 85 -3.37 3.52 -9.91
CA TYR A 85 -4.67 2.89 -9.73
C TYR A 85 -4.96 1.71 -10.68
N THR A 86 -4.59 1.85 -11.96
CA THR A 86 -4.79 0.77 -12.94
C THR A 86 -4.09 -0.53 -12.54
N TYR A 87 -2.93 -0.40 -11.91
CA TYR A 87 -2.19 -1.55 -11.42
C TYR A 87 -2.99 -2.30 -10.34
N ILE A 88 -3.64 -1.55 -9.44
CA ILE A 88 -4.48 -2.15 -8.39
C ILE A 88 -5.65 -2.91 -9.02
N VAL A 89 -6.32 -2.31 -10.01
CA VAL A 89 -7.44 -2.95 -10.71
C VAL A 89 -7.00 -4.27 -11.35
N GLU A 90 -5.83 -4.29 -11.96
CA GLU A 90 -5.28 -5.51 -12.56
C GLU A 90 -4.97 -6.58 -11.50
N LEU A 91 -4.41 -6.17 -10.35
CA LEU A 91 -4.07 -7.10 -9.29
C LEU A 91 -5.27 -7.78 -8.66
N ILE A 92 -6.34 -7.03 -8.43
CA ILE A 92 -7.54 -7.57 -7.80
C ILE A 92 -8.53 -8.15 -8.81
N GLU A 93 -8.25 -7.99 -10.10
CA GLU A 93 -9.07 -8.50 -11.21
C GLU A 93 -10.51 -8.02 -11.14
N ASP A 94 -10.71 -6.78 -10.71
CA ASP A 94 -12.05 -6.20 -10.54
C ASP A 94 -11.98 -4.68 -10.58
N GLU A 95 -13.08 -4.06 -10.99
CA GLU A 95 -13.20 -2.61 -10.92
C GLU A 95 -13.74 -2.21 -9.55
N VAL A 96 -13.29 -1.07 -9.08
CA VAL A 96 -13.67 -0.54 -7.78
C VAL A 96 -14.65 0.61 -7.99
N SER A 97 -15.75 0.61 -7.23
CA SER A 97 -16.70 1.72 -7.27
C SER A 97 -16.00 3.02 -6.87
N ASP A 98 -16.51 4.16 -7.38
CA ASP A 98 -15.94 5.48 -7.06
C ASP A 98 -15.81 5.71 -5.55
N ARG A 99 -16.78 5.21 -4.81
CA ARG A 99 -16.81 5.32 -3.35
C ARG A 99 -15.61 4.64 -2.67
N ARG A 100 -15.07 3.57 -3.28
CA ARG A 100 -14.01 2.76 -2.69
C ARG A 100 -12.64 2.97 -3.34
N LYS A 101 -12.55 3.81 -4.35
CA LYS A 101 -11.27 4.04 -5.06
C LYS A 101 -10.16 4.46 -4.12
N LYS A 102 -10.42 5.44 -3.26
CA LYS A 102 -9.41 5.96 -2.35
C LYS A 102 -8.95 4.87 -1.37
N ALA A 103 -9.87 4.06 -0.87
CA ALA A 103 -9.51 2.93 -0.01
C ALA A 103 -8.64 1.91 -0.75
N SER A 104 -8.96 1.63 -2.02
CA SER A 104 -8.21 0.66 -2.82
C SER A 104 -6.76 1.09 -3.09
N VAL A 105 -6.48 2.39 -3.12
CA VAL A 105 -5.14 2.92 -3.43
C VAL A 105 -4.42 3.47 -2.21
N LEU A 106 -5.00 3.40 -1.03
CA LEU A 106 -4.38 4.01 0.16
C LEU A 106 -2.99 3.42 0.44
N ALA A 107 -2.84 2.11 0.36
CA ALA A 107 -1.54 1.47 0.56
C ALA A 107 -0.54 1.87 -0.52
N LEU A 108 -0.99 1.95 -1.76
CA LEU A 108 -0.16 2.39 -2.88
C LEU A 108 0.28 3.84 -2.69
N LEU A 109 -0.63 4.72 -2.33
CA LEU A 109 -0.32 6.13 -2.05
C LEU A 109 0.68 6.26 -0.90
N THR A 110 0.42 5.56 0.19
CA THR A 110 1.28 5.57 1.37
C THR A 110 2.69 5.11 1.02
N THR A 111 2.80 4.05 0.22
CA THR A 111 4.08 3.49 -0.20
C THR A 111 4.82 4.44 -1.14
N ARG A 112 4.13 5.05 -2.10
CA ARG A 112 4.74 6.05 -2.99
C ARG A 112 5.33 7.21 -2.18
N ASN A 113 4.57 7.74 -1.24
CA ASN A 113 5.04 8.84 -0.40
C ASN A 113 6.16 8.41 0.55
N ALA A 114 6.16 7.17 1.01
CA ALA A 114 7.28 6.62 1.76
C ALA A 114 8.56 6.58 0.91
N ILE A 115 8.44 6.16 -0.35
CA ILE A 115 9.58 6.11 -1.27
C ILE A 115 10.09 7.53 -1.57
N HIS A 116 9.21 8.50 -1.82
CA HIS A 116 9.61 9.89 -2.01
C HIS A 116 10.34 10.44 -0.80
N LYS A 117 9.87 10.11 0.39
CA LYS A 117 10.51 10.48 1.65
C LYS A 117 11.90 9.83 1.76
N PHE A 118 12.03 8.57 1.40
CA PHE A 118 13.30 7.86 1.37
C PHE A 118 14.29 8.50 0.39
N LEU A 119 13.81 8.87 -0.78
CA LEU A 119 14.63 9.56 -1.81
C LEU A 119 14.90 11.01 -1.46
N ASN A 120 14.14 11.59 -0.54
CA ASN A 120 14.23 12.99 -0.15
C ASN A 120 14.11 13.94 -1.36
N ASP A 121 13.16 13.64 -2.24
CA ASP A 121 12.97 14.38 -3.50
C ASP A 121 11.93 15.50 -3.41
N GLY A 122 11.28 15.67 -2.26
CA GLY A 122 10.30 16.73 -2.03
C GLY A 122 8.95 16.52 -2.69
N ILE A 123 8.74 15.37 -3.34
CA ILE A 123 7.48 15.05 -4.00
C ILE A 123 6.50 14.41 -2.99
N VAL A 124 5.24 14.85 -3.04
CA VAL A 124 4.15 14.27 -2.25
C VAL A 124 3.00 14.00 -3.22
N ASP A 125 2.67 12.73 -3.39
CA ASP A 125 1.54 12.33 -4.22
C ASP A 125 0.24 12.45 -3.45
N ASP A 126 -0.87 12.61 -4.17
CA ASP A 126 -2.22 12.61 -3.62
C ASP A 126 -3.16 11.91 -4.60
N PHE A 127 -4.32 11.50 -4.08
CA PHE A 127 -5.31 10.80 -4.89
C PHE A 127 -6.72 11.35 -4.68
#